data_c49234c471e42f5c2a885d987e75fbaa
#
_entry.id   c49234c471e42f5c2a885d987e75fbaa
#
_cell.length_a   1.000
_cell.length_b   1.000
_cell.length_c   1.000
_cell.angle_alpha   90.00
_cell.angle_beta   90.00
_cell.angle_gamma   90.00
#
_symmetry.space_group_name_H-M   'P 1'
#
loop_
_entity.id
_entity.type
_entity.pdbx_description
1 polymer ?
#
loop_
_entity_poly.entity_id
_entity_poly.type
_entity_poly.pdbx_seq_one_letter_code
_entity_poly.pdbx_strand_id
1 'polypeptide(L)'
;SEPFNTKIHFAKPHTSQAIIAYAINSLLEGSTLIDSLKDKTQDSYVIRCIPQIYGSIYNTLKFVEKNLTIEINSSSDNPLVFSDEKIAISGGNFHGSYISTNCDFLSIELTILSNNIERRLNRLMNPTLSNGLPPFLIENSGLNTGLMLLQYLASSLVSENRTLSYPASVTSSPVSNDQED
;
A
#
# COMPACT_ATOMS: atom_id res chain seq x y z
N SER A 1 -10.33 12.30 16.37
CA SER A 1 -10.21 10.88 16.80
C SER A 1 -11.37 9.99 16.37
N GLU A 2 -12.53 10.56 16.01
CA GLU A 2 -13.71 9.78 15.61
C GLU A 2 -13.44 8.68 14.56
N PRO A 3 -12.68 8.93 13.47
CA PRO A 3 -12.45 7.91 12.44
C PRO A 3 -11.76 6.64 12.94
N PHE A 4 -11.09 6.71 14.07
CA PHE A 4 -10.34 5.61 14.67
C PHE A 4 -11.11 4.93 15.82
N ASN A 5 -12.36 5.29 16.03
CA ASN A 5 -13.20 4.70 17.07
C ASN A 5 -13.46 3.22 16.78
N THR A 6 -13.24 2.37 17.78
CA THR A 6 -13.37 0.92 17.68
C THR A 6 -14.74 0.46 17.19
N LYS A 7 -15.83 1.17 17.56
CA LYS A 7 -17.18 0.85 17.12
C LYS A 7 -17.34 0.84 15.59
N ILE A 8 -16.65 1.76 14.89
CA ILE A 8 -16.66 1.80 13.41
C ILE A 8 -16.06 0.52 12.83
N HIS A 9 -14.97 0.05 13.43
CA HIS A 9 -14.21 -1.10 12.93
C HIS A 9 -14.86 -2.44 13.33
N PHE A 10 -15.61 -2.48 14.41
CA PHE A 10 -16.49 -3.63 14.73
C PHE A 10 -17.66 -3.74 13.77
N ALA A 11 -18.22 -2.62 13.30
CA ALA A 11 -19.32 -2.63 12.33
C ALA A 11 -18.86 -3.11 10.93
N LYS A 12 -17.56 -3.03 10.62
CA LYS A 12 -16.94 -3.57 9.40
C LYS A 12 -15.72 -4.43 9.80
N PRO A 13 -15.91 -5.72 10.14
CA PRO A 13 -14.99 -6.50 10.94
C PRO A 13 -13.76 -7.05 10.16
N HIS A 14 -13.07 -6.20 9.41
CA HIS A 14 -11.74 -6.52 8.88
C HIS A 14 -10.69 -6.34 9.97
N THR A 15 -10.07 -7.43 10.40
CA THR A 15 -9.06 -7.41 11.47
C THR A 15 -7.92 -6.43 11.19
N SER A 16 -7.44 -6.39 9.95
CA SER A 16 -6.38 -5.46 9.52
C SER A 16 -6.78 -4.00 9.71
N GLN A 17 -8.03 -3.65 9.38
CA GLN A 17 -8.57 -2.31 9.57
C GLN A 17 -8.59 -1.91 11.06
N ALA A 18 -9.00 -2.84 11.92
CA ALA A 18 -9.02 -2.62 13.37
C ALA A 18 -7.61 -2.46 13.94
N ILE A 19 -6.63 -3.24 13.46
CA ILE A 19 -5.22 -3.14 13.86
C ILE A 19 -4.68 -1.74 13.52
N ILE A 20 -4.93 -1.23 12.32
CA ILE A 20 -4.48 0.11 11.92
C ILE A 20 -5.14 1.20 12.77
N ALA A 21 -6.45 1.10 13.03
CA ALA A 21 -7.14 2.06 13.87
C ALA A 21 -6.59 2.07 15.31
N TYR A 22 -6.32 0.90 15.87
CA TYR A 22 -5.70 0.76 17.17
C TYR A 22 -4.31 1.38 17.21
N ALA A 23 -3.45 1.08 16.23
CA ALA A 23 -2.11 1.64 16.13
C ALA A 23 -2.13 3.18 16.09
N ILE A 24 -3.05 3.78 15.32
CA ILE A 24 -3.19 5.24 15.27
C ILE A 24 -3.66 5.79 16.63
N ASN A 25 -4.65 5.17 17.25
CA ASN A 25 -5.10 5.61 18.57
C ASN A 25 -3.96 5.59 19.60
N SER A 26 -3.12 4.54 19.59
CA SER A 26 -1.96 4.45 20.48
C SER A 26 -0.93 5.56 20.21
N LEU A 27 -0.71 5.93 18.95
CA LEU A 27 0.17 7.06 18.59
C LEU A 27 -0.40 8.43 18.99
N LEU A 28 -1.72 8.54 19.10
CA LEU A 28 -2.41 9.77 19.47
C LEU A 28 -2.59 9.90 20.99
N GLU A 29 -2.31 8.89 21.77
CA GLU A 29 -2.47 8.88 23.22
C GLU A 29 -1.63 10.00 23.87
N GLY A 30 -2.27 10.79 24.73
CA GLY A 30 -1.64 11.93 25.40
C GLY A 30 -1.46 13.19 24.54
N SER A 31 -1.88 13.19 23.29
CA SER A 31 -1.83 14.39 22.44
C SER A 31 -2.84 15.44 22.88
N THR A 32 -2.38 16.67 23.09
CA THR A 32 -3.23 17.84 23.43
C THR A 32 -3.88 18.48 22.19
N LEU A 33 -3.47 18.04 20.99
CA LEU A 33 -3.99 18.57 19.72
C LEU A 33 -5.19 17.79 19.18
N ILE A 34 -5.49 16.63 19.74
CA ILE A 34 -6.65 15.83 19.34
C ILE A 34 -7.91 16.62 19.63
N ASP A 35 -8.81 16.66 18.63
CA ASP A 35 -10.12 17.31 18.72
C ASP A 35 -10.07 18.79 19.13
N SER A 36 -8.90 19.45 19.00
CA SER A 36 -8.72 20.88 19.28
C SER A 36 -9.49 21.78 18.30
N LEU A 37 -9.80 21.30 17.10
CA LEU A 37 -10.55 22.01 16.07
C LEU A 37 -11.99 21.47 16.00
N LYS A 38 -12.88 22.10 16.75
CA LYS A 38 -14.28 21.66 16.91
C LYS A 38 -15.22 22.06 15.76
N ASP A 39 -14.78 22.92 14.85
CA ASP A 39 -15.65 23.54 13.84
C ASP A 39 -15.80 22.72 12.56
N LYS A 40 -15.26 21.50 12.51
CA LYS A 40 -15.34 20.62 11.33
C LYS A 40 -16.34 19.50 11.56
N THR A 41 -17.24 19.33 10.61
CA THR A 41 -18.21 18.23 10.62
C THR A 41 -17.53 16.85 10.55
N GLN A 42 -16.38 16.76 9.85
CA GLN A 42 -15.62 15.51 9.71
C GLN A 42 -14.18 15.78 9.28
N ASP A 43 -13.30 14.82 9.53
CA ASP A 43 -11.92 14.84 9.03
C ASP A 43 -11.86 14.68 7.52
N SER A 44 -10.75 15.14 6.92
CA SER A 44 -10.51 14.94 5.49
C SER A 44 -10.45 13.46 5.12
N TYR A 45 -10.85 13.13 3.90
CA TYR A 45 -10.87 11.76 3.39
C TYR A 45 -9.54 11.02 3.61
N VAL A 46 -8.41 11.67 3.31
CA VAL A 46 -7.06 11.09 3.42
C VAL A 46 -6.60 10.81 4.86
N ILE A 47 -7.31 11.32 5.85
CA ILE A 47 -7.12 11.01 7.28
C ILE A 47 -8.20 10.04 7.74
N ARG A 48 -9.46 10.36 7.45
CA ARG A 48 -10.62 9.61 7.89
C ARG A 48 -10.63 8.16 7.40
N CYS A 49 -10.15 7.90 6.19
CA CYS A 49 -10.14 6.57 5.58
C CYS A 49 -8.82 5.80 5.75
N ILE A 50 -7.89 6.28 6.59
CA ILE A 50 -6.62 5.58 6.83
C ILE A 50 -6.85 4.13 7.27
N PRO A 51 -7.70 3.81 8.26
CA PRO A 51 -7.89 2.42 8.67
C PRO A 51 -8.37 1.51 7.56
N GLN A 52 -9.27 1.99 6.69
CA GLN A 52 -9.83 1.23 5.58
C GLN A 52 -8.79 0.99 4.47
N ILE A 53 -8.04 2.03 4.11
CA ILE A 53 -7.02 1.96 3.05
C ILE A 53 -5.82 1.14 3.54
N TYR A 54 -5.26 1.48 4.69
CA TYR A 54 -4.05 0.82 5.20
C TYR A 54 -4.33 -0.59 5.71
N GLY A 55 -5.56 -0.85 6.15
CA GLY A 55 -6.01 -2.20 6.50
C GLY A 55 -6.02 -3.14 5.29
N SER A 56 -6.45 -2.66 4.11
CA SER A 56 -6.36 -3.41 2.84
C SER A 56 -4.91 -3.72 2.49
N ILE A 57 -4.06 -2.68 2.50
CA ILE A 57 -2.64 -2.81 2.20
C ILE A 57 -1.96 -3.81 3.15
N TYR A 58 -2.22 -3.70 4.45
CA TYR A 58 -1.66 -4.61 5.45
C TYR A 58 -2.08 -6.06 5.23
N ASN A 59 -3.35 -6.27 4.86
CA ASN A 59 -3.87 -7.60 4.55
C ASN A 59 -3.17 -8.23 3.35
N THR A 60 -3.00 -7.45 2.27
CA THR A 60 -2.27 -7.89 1.06
C THR A 60 -0.79 -8.16 1.37
N LEU A 61 -0.13 -7.31 2.15
CA LEU A 61 1.24 -7.54 2.58
C LEU A 61 1.39 -8.88 3.31
N LYS A 62 0.48 -9.20 4.23
CA LYS A 62 0.50 -10.48 4.94
C LYS A 62 0.25 -11.68 4.04
N PHE A 63 -0.61 -11.53 3.05
CA PHE A 63 -0.86 -12.56 2.04
C PHE A 63 0.39 -12.80 1.18
N VAL A 64 1.01 -11.74 0.69
CA VAL A 64 2.24 -11.80 -0.11
C VAL A 64 3.40 -12.39 0.68
N GLU A 65 3.63 -11.92 1.92
CA GLU A 65 4.65 -12.44 2.83
C GLU A 65 4.53 -13.97 3.00
N LYS A 66 3.32 -14.46 3.25
CA LYS A 66 3.04 -15.88 3.41
C LYS A 66 3.41 -16.67 2.16
N ASN A 67 2.98 -16.22 0.98
CA ASN A 67 3.21 -16.93 -0.28
C ASN A 67 4.71 -16.92 -0.65
N LEU A 68 5.37 -15.77 -0.54
CA LEU A 68 6.81 -15.67 -0.82
C LEU A 68 7.63 -16.52 0.14
N THR A 69 7.22 -16.62 1.41
CA THR A 69 7.90 -17.50 2.38
C THR A 69 7.83 -18.97 1.94
N ILE A 70 6.70 -19.41 1.37
CA ILE A 70 6.57 -20.77 0.82
C ILE A 70 7.49 -20.93 -0.39
N GLU A 71 7.46 -19.99 -1.34
CA GLU A 71 8.28 -20.05 -2.56
C GLU A 71 9.78 -20.11 -2.27
N ILE A 72 10.27 -19.25 -1.37
CA ILE A 72 11.69 -19.21 -0.98
C ILE A 72 12.17 -20.55 -0.37
N ASN A 73 11.26 -21.29 0.27
CA ASN A 73 11.57 -22.57 0.91
C ASN A 73 11.14 -23.78 0.07
N SER A 74 10.76 -23.58 -1.18
CA SER A 74 10.29 -24.64 -2.09
C SER A 74 11.37 -25.10 -3.03
N SER A 75 11.20 -26.33 -3.56
CA SER A 75 11.98 -26.82 -4.69
C SER A 75 11.26 -26.44 -5.97
N SER A 76 11.89 -25.59 -6.79
CA SER A 76 11.30 -24.94 -7.96
C SER A 76 11.94 -25.35 -9.28
N ASP A 77 12.39 -26.58 -9.40
CA ASP A 77 13.07 -27.07 -10.61
C ASP A 77 12.26 -28.17 -11.33
N ASN A 78 12.74 -28.58 -12.49
CA ASN A 78 12.21 -29.66 -13.30
C ASN A 78 13.37 -30.41 -14.01
N PRO A 79 13.50 -31.75 -13.85
CA PRO A 79 12.70 -32.60 -12.95
C PRO A 79 13.10 -32.48 -11.48
N LEU A 80 12.19 -32.81 -10.58
CA LEU A 80 12.54 -33.00 -9.17
C LEU A 80 13.11 -34.37 -8.92
N VAL A 81 14.24 -34.44 -8.20
CA VAL A 81 14.93 -35.70 -7.88
C VAL A 81 14.71 -36.07 -6.41
N PHE A 82 14.13 -37.24 -6.20
CA PHE A 82 13.89 -37.83 -4.88
C PHE A 82 14.93 -38.94 -4.65
N SER A 83 16.06 -38.58 -4.02
CA SER A 83 17.21 -39.47 -3.89
C SER A 83 16.95 -40.72 -3.07
N ASP A 84 16.13 -40.63 -2.03
CA ASP A 84 15.77 -41.73 -1.14
C ASP A 84 14.94 -42.82 -1.90
N GLU A 85 14.07 -42.37 -2.77
CA GLU A 85 13.22 -43.22 -3.59
C GLU A 85 13.88 -43.61 -4.94
N LYS A 86 14.99 -42.95 -5.28
CA LYS A 86 15.73 -43.10 -6.55
C LYS A 86 14.87 -42.87 -7.79
N ILE A 87 13.99 -41.86 -7.71
CA ILE A 87 13.11 -41.44 -8.81
C ILE A 87 13.35 -39.96 -9.17
N ALA A 88 13.07 -39.63 -10.43
CA ALA A 88 12.97 -38.28 -10.91
C ALA A 88 11.59 -38.06 -11.53
N ILE A 89 10.92 -36.97 -11.17
CA ILE A 89 9.55 -36.71 -11.60
C ILE A 89 9.54 -35.32 -12.29
N SER A 90 9.06 -35.31 -13.54
CA SER A 90 8.83 -34.06 -14.27
C SER A 90 7.55 -33.40 -13.81
N GLY A 91 7.61 -32.09 -13.60
CA GLY A 91 6.49 -31.27 -13.14
C GLY A 91 6.68 -29.80 -13.47
N GLY A 92 5.76 -28.96 -13.03
CA GLY A 92 5.72 -27.52 -13.32
C GLY A 92 6.13 -26.61 -12.15
N ASN A 93 6.91 -27.09 -11.18
CA ASN A 93 7.26 -26.29 -10.00
C ASN A 93 8.18 -25.09 -10.31
N PHE A 94 8.74 -25.01 -11.50
CA PHE A 94 9.47 -23.85 -11.99
C PHE A 94 8.56 -22.66 -12.33
N HIS A 95 7.24 -22.86 -12.46
CA HIS A 95 6.33 -21.83 -12.94
C HIS A 95 6.17 -20.70 -11.94
N GLY A 96 6.48 -19.46 -12.37
CA GLY A 96 6.54 -18.28 -11.54
C GLY A 96 5.21 -17.59 -11.18
N SER A 97 4.05 -18.24 -11.43
CA SER A 97 2.73 -17.61 -11.20
C SER A 97 2.51 -17.09 -9.77
N TYR A 98 2.97 -17.83 -8.77
CA TYR A 98 2.86 -17.37 -7.39
C TYR A 98 3.62 -16.06 -7.15
N ILE A 99 4.81 -15.92 -7.73
CA ILE A 99 5.63 -14.71 -7.59
C ILE A 99 5.00 -13.57 -8.38
N SER A 100 4.70 -13.76 -9.66
CA SER A 100 4.20 -12.72 -10.54
C SER A 100 2.87 -12.13 -10.06
N THR A 101 1.91 -12.98 -9.69
CA THR A 101 0.61 -12.53 -9.18
C THR A 101 0.74 -11.79 -7.85
N ASN A 102 1.60 -12.25 -6.94
CA ASN A 102 1.85 -11.55 -5.68
C ASN A 102 2.54 -10.19 -5.90
N CYS A 103 3.44 -10.08 -6.87
CA CYS A 103 4.05 -8.80 -7.25
C CYS A 103 3.01 -7.82 -7.80
N ASP A 104 2.07 -8.27 -8.62
CA ASP A 104 0.97 -7.44 -9.11
C ASP A 104 0.08 -6.94 -7.97
N PHE A 105 -0.32 -7.80 -7.05
CA PHE A 105 -1.10 -7.38 -5.88
C PHE A 105 -0.35 -6.33 -5.06
N LEU A 106 0.95 -6.52 -4.85
CA LEU A 106 1.77 -5.59 -4.10
C LEU A 106 1.91 -4.24 -4.83
N SER A 107 2.11 -4.24 -6.14
CA SER A 107 2.23 -3.01 -6.93
C SER A 107 0.94 -2.18 -6.93
N ILE A 108 -0.22 -2.83 -6.98
CA ILE A 108 -1.53 -2.17 -6.86
C ILE A 108 -1.67 -1.49 -5.49
N GLU A 109 -1.39 -2.21 -4.41
CA GLU A 109 -1.53 -1.68 -3.05
C GLU A 109 -0.51 -0.57 -2.75
N LEU A 110 0.72 -0.67 -3.23
CA LEU A 110 1.73 0.39 -3.11
C LEU A 110 1.31 1.66 -3.89
N THR A 111 0.65 1.50 -5.02
CA THR A 111 0.07 2.62 -5.78
C THR A 111 -1.06 3.30 -5.01
N ILE A 112 -1.94 2.53 -4.38
CA ILE A 112 -3.00 3.06 -3.50
C ILE A 112 -2.38 3.84 -2.33
N LEU A 113 -1.34 3.29 -1.70
CA LEU A 113 -0.60 3.94 -0.62
C LEU A 113 0.03 5.26 -1.09
N SER A 114 0.72 5.25 -2.23
CA SER A 114 1.37 6.43 -2.78
C SER A 114 0.37 7.55 -3.10
N ASN A 115 -0.79 7.22 -3.66
CA ASN A 115 -1.89 8.17 -3.86
C ASN A 115 -2.33 8.84 -2.54
N ASN A 116 -2.50 8.05 -1.49
CA ASN A 116 -2.92 8.56 -0.18
C ASN A 116 -1.85 9.48 0.44
N ILE A 117 -0.58 9.11 0.34
CA ILE A 117 0.55 9.91 0.83
C ILE A 117 0.64 11.24 0.07
N GLU A 118 0.55 11.21 -1.26
CA GLU A 118 0.59 12.42 -2.09
C GLU A 118 -0.57 13.38 -1.74
N ARG A 119 -1.78 12.88 -1.55
CA ARG A 119 -2.92 13.71 -1.15
C ARG A 119 -2.75 14.33 0.24
N ARG A 120 -2.10 13.65 1.19
CA ARG A 120 -1.75 14.24 2.49
C ARG A 120 -0.69 15.33 2.36
N LEU A 121 0.32 15.10 1.53
CA LEU A 121 1.33 16.11 1.22
C LEU A 121 0.69 17.35 0.60
N ASN A 122 -0.14 17.18 -0.43
CA ASN A 122 -0.90 18.26 -1.04
C ASN A 122 -1.73 19.04 0.00
N ARG A 123 -2.36 18.34 0.93
CA ARG A 123 -3.16 18.97 1.99
C ARG A 123 -2.33 19.86 2.90
N LEU A 124 -1.13 19.44 3.29
CA LEU A 124 -0.22 20.24 4.11
C LEU A 124 0.25 21.51 3.39
N MET A 125 0.48 21.44 2.10
CA MET A 125 1.02 22.53 1.28
C MET A 125 -0.03 23.54 0.83
N ASN A 126 -1.31 23.21 0.93
CA ASN A 126 -2.41 24.08 0.51
C ASN A 126 -2.97 24.83 1.72
N PRO A 127 -2.84 26.18 1.78
CA PRO A 127 -3.26 26.98 2.94
C PRO A 127 -4.76 26.89 3.23
N THR A 128 -5.60 26.61 2.22
CA THR A 128 -7.04 26.44 2.42
C THR A 128 -7.41 25.10 3.08
N LEU A 129 -6.49 24.15 3.07
CA LEU A 129 -6.70 22.80 3.57
C LEU A 129 -5.89 22.46 4.83
N SER A 130 -4.82 23.21 5.08
CA SER A 130 -3.83 22.93 6.13
C SER A 130 -4.11 23.59 7.48
N ASN A 131 -5.28 24.21 7.65
CA ASN A 131 -5.66 24.92 8.88
C ASN A 131 -4.71 26.09 9.23
N GLY A 132 -4.31 26.88 8.24
CA GLY A 132 -3.54 28.10 8.45
C GLY A 132 -2.02 27.92 8.36
N LEU A 133 -1.53 26.77 7.94
CA LEU A 133 -0.11 26.65 7.57
C LEU A 133 0.17 27.49 6.32
N PRO A 134 1.36 28.08 6.21
CA PRO A 134 1.72 28.89 5.04
C PRO A 134 1.78 28.02 3.76
N PRO A 135 1.50 28.62 2.58
CA PRO A 135 1.63 27.91 1.31
C PRO A 135 3.01 27.26 1.16
N PHE A 136 3.05 26.02 0.71
CA PHE A 136 4.29 25.22 0.54
C PHE A 136 5.17 25.13 1.79
N LEU A 137 4.57 25.39 2.98
CA LEU A 137 5.23 25.35 4.29
C LEU A 137 6.43 26.29 4.39
N ILE A 138 6.36 27.48 3.77
CA ILE A 138 7.42 28.47 3.76
C ILE A 138 6.87 29.88 4.04
N GLU A 139 7.61 30.69 4.78
CA GLU A 139 7.33 32.12 4.92
C GLU A 139 7.64 32.88 3.62
N ASN A 140 6.91 33.97 3.38
CA ASN A 140 7.04 34.76 2.16
C ASN A 140 6.90 33.94 0.88
N SER A 141 5.91 33.07 0.84
CA SER A 141 5.58 32.28 -0.37
C SER A 141 5.36 33.24 -1.56
N GLY A 142 5.92 32.88 -2.69
CA GLY A 142 5.98 33.74 -3.89
C GLY A 142 7.37 34.34 -4.10
N LEU A 143 8.07 34.75 -3.03
CA LEU A 143 9.50 35.00 -3.07
C LEU A 143 10.32 33.73 -2.83
N ASN A 144 9.78 32.85 -1.99
CA ASN A 144 10.38 31.55 -1.65
C ASN A 144 9.52 30.40 -2.19
N THR A 145 10.17 29.34 -2.65
CA THR A 145 9.51 28.17 -3.26
C THR A 145 9.05 27.16 -2.23
N GLY A 146 9.74 27.08 -1.08
CA GLY A 146 9.45 26.08 -0.04
C GLY A 146 9.48 24.65 -0.57
N LEU A 147 8.51 23.85 -0.18
CA LEU A 147 8.40 22.45 -0.59
C LEU A 147 7.61 22.22 -1.89
N MET A 148 7.41 23.24 -2.72
CA MET A 148 6.63 23.13 -3.96
C MET A 148 7.17 22.04 -4.89
N LEU A 149 8.50 21.92 -5.03
CA LEU A 149 9.12 20.89 -5.88
C LEU A 149 8.87 19.47 -5.35
N LEU A 150 8.74 19.30 -4.04
CA LEU A 150 8.40 18.01 -3.45
C LEU A 150 6.99 17.56 -3.86
N GLN A 151 6.05 18.50 -3.98
CA GLN A 151 4.71 18.20 -4.47
C GLN A 151 4.73 17.73 -5.94
N TYR A 152 5.51 18.39 -6.79
CA TYR A 152 5.67 17.97 -8.19
C TYR A 152 6.30 16.59 -8.30
N LEU A 153 7.36 16.33 -7.53
CA LEU A 153 8.01 15.02 -7.48
C LEU A 153 7.02 13.93 -7.02
N ALA A 154 6.29 14.15 -5.94
CA ALA A 154 5.31 13.19 -5.44
C ALA A 154 4.21 12.89 -6.48
N SER A 155 3.71 13.92 -7.16
CA SER A 155 2.70 13.75 -8.22
C SER A 155 3.24 12.99 -9.42
N SER A 156 4.50 13.24 -9.82
CA SER A 156 5.18 12.51 -10.90
C SER A 156 5.35 11.04 -10.57
N LEU A 157 5.87 10.72 -9.37
CA LEU A 157 6.04 9.33 -8.90
C LEU A 157 4.71 8.57 -8.81
N VAL A 158 3.65 9.23 -8.36
CA VAL A 158 2.31 8.62 -8.32
C VAL A 158 1.80 8.31 -9.73
N SER A 159 2.06 9.20 -10.70
CA SER A 159 1.68 8.97 -12.10
C SER A 159 2.43 7.78 -12.69
N GLU A 160 3.71 7.64 -12.41
CA GLU A 160 4.53 6.50 -12.80
C GLU A 160 4.03 5.20 -12.15
N ASN A 161 3.80 5.21 -10.83
CA ASN A 161 3.27 4.05 -10.10
C ASN A 161 1.94 3.55 -10.68
N ARG A 162 1.04 4.44 -11.10
CA ARG A 162 -0.22 4.06 -11.75
C ARG A 162 0.00 3.28 -13.04
N THR A 163 1.02 3.62 -13.80
CA THR A 163 1.39 2.90 -15.03
C THR A 163 2.00 1.55 -14.69
N LEU A 164 2.93 1.53 -13.72
CA LEU A 164 3.63 0.31 -13.30
C LEU A 164 2.75 -0.69 -12.55
N SER A 165 1.61 -0.25 -11.99
CA SER A 165 0.66 -1.14 -11.29
C SER A 165 -0.33 -1.86 -12.22
N TYR A 166 -0.16 -1.73 -13.54
CA TYR A 166 -0.95 -2.54 -14.47
C TYR A 166 -0.52 -4.00 -14.34
N PRO A 167 -1.45 -4.95 -14.13
CA PRO A 167 -1.09 -6.34 -13.91
C PRO A 167 -0.30 -6.91 -15.09
N ALA A 168 0.94 -7.34 -14.85
CA ALA A 168 1.79 -7.95 -15.87
C ALA A 168 1.68 -9.47 -15.90
N SER A 169 1.30 -10.09 -14.78
CA SER A 169 1.13 -11.55 -14.67
C SER A 169 0.10 -12.15 -15.64
N VAL A 170 -0.85 -11.33 -16.10
CA VAL A 170 -1.90 -11.76 -17.05
C VAL A 170 -1.41 -11.86 -18.50
N THR A 171 -0.17 -11.42 -18.77
CA THR A 171 0.40 -11.45 -20.14
C THR A 171 1.22 -12.70 -20.45
N SER A 172 1.39 -13.59 -19.45
CA SER A 172 2.07 -14.88 -19.66
C SER A 172 1.27 -15.78 -20.58
N SER A 173 1.94 -16.43 -21.54
CA SER A 173 1.33 -17.37 -22.48
C SER A 173 2.34 -18.44 -22.87
N PRO A 174 2.00 -19.72 -22.79
CA PRO A 174 2.91 -20.79 -23.14
C PRO A 174 3.33 -20.70 -24.62
N VAL A 175 4.62 -20.88 -24.88
CA VAL A 175 5.25 -20.85 -26.19
C VAL A 175 5.98 -22.17 -26.46
N SER A 176 6.79 -22.25 -27.51
CA SER A 176 7.58 -23.46 -27.83
C SER A 176 6.70 -24.73 -27.94
N ASN A 177 5.61 -24.64 -28.72
CA ASN A 177 4.61 -25.73 -28.88
C ASN A 177 3.92 -26.12 -27.56
N ASP A 178 3.59 -25.14 -26.72
CA ASP A 178 3.00 -25.31 -25.39
C ASP A 178 3.90 -26.05 -24.40
N GLN A 179 5.23 -26.03 -24.61
CA GLN A 179 6.19 -26.68 -23.72
C GLN A 179 6.82 -25.72 -22.71
N GLU A 180 6.89 -24.43 -23.04
CA GLU A 180 7.50 -23.41 -22.21
C GLU A 180 6.60 -22.16 -22.13
N ASP A 181 6.76 -21.42 -21.03
CA ASP A 181 6.01 -20.20 -20.72
C ASP A 181 6.88 -18.95 -20.93
#